data_ddf330d8245fb9dbf85492df5a03fb6d
#
_entry.id   ddf330d8245fb9dbf85492df5a03fb6d
#
_cell.length_a   1.000
_cell.length_b   1.000
_cell.length_c   1.000
_cell.angle_alpha   90.00
_cell.angle_beta   90.00
_cell.angle_gamma   90.00
#
_symmetry.space_group_name_H-M   'P 1'
#
loop_
_entity.id
_entity.type
_entity.pdbx_description
1 polymer ?
#
loop_
_entity_poly.entity_id
_entity_poly.type
_entity_poly.pdbx_seq_one_letter_code
_entity_poly.pdbx_strand_id
1 'polypeptide(L)'
;MRKQLALASLAVLAAAAATPARADVVIGPRVSYYFDNSNLRTTGIDAGLEEGDALAPADIAVLRTAFGVEPELASIGESEGVLADQIGYPMVGAMVNFGDDRDRFTLTAMYGSGEGDVALSAAVSRTLTLGDSQFVDLLNFDAKAVSNTDRLDVEFTLQRRQSESFALLAGLRYERLESSFTGDLRIVQSAAIPTVIALARAAAAGDPPPAGVPSILPVTAGVRQDGTIETFSARGGATAFVPVGDSAVAFFNGMLQASYRPDYDVVTQVIDPAGVFSDRVASRDEGELSFGPDVSVGAQFILSQNLALDLRYRAVLFFPLSGAESFSDARVNHGVNLGLSLRL
;
A
#
# COMPACT_ATOMS: atom_id res chain seq x y z
N MET A 1 19.51 3.58 4.12
CA MET A 1 19.34 3.84 5.54
C MET A 1 20.17 5.01 6.08
N ARG A 2 21.50 4.95 6.21
CA ARG A 2 22.31 6.04 6.81
C ARG A 2 22.17 7.42 6.13
N LYS A 3 22.02 7.50 4.82
CA LYS A 3 21.89 8.77 4.06
C LYS A 3 20.53 9.46 4.28
N GLN A 4 19.45 8.71 4.45
CA GLN A 4 18.10 9.25 4.65
C GLN A 4 17.90 9.75 6.08
N LEU A 5 18.44 9.04 7.08
CA LEU A 5 18.49 9.52 8.46
C LEU A 5 19.32 10.81 8.57
N ALA A 6 20.42 10.91 7.86
CA ALA A 6 21.24 12.12 7.82
C ALA A 6 20.51 13.31 7.18
N LEU A 7 19.73 13.09 6.11
CA LEU A 7 18.92 14.11 5.46
C LEU A 7 17.77 14.60 6.34
N ALA A 8 17.06 13.69 7.01
CA ALA A 8 15.99 14.05 7.95
C ALA A 8 16.56 14.84 9.15
N SER A 9 17.70 14.41 9.68
CA SER A 9 18.37 15.12 10.78
C SER A 9 18.90 16.51 10.36
N LEU A 10 19.37 16.64 9.11
CA LEU A 10 19.86 17.91 8.58
C LEU A 10 18.73 18.90 8.31
N ALA A 11 17.56 18.43 7.84
CA ALA A 11 16.39 19.27 7.64
C ALA A 11 15.83 19.80 8.96
N VAL A 12 15.84 18.98 10.02
CA VAL A 12 15.45 19.36 11.38
C VAL A 12 16.42 20.40 11.95
N LEU A 13 17.72 20.20 11.78
CA LEU A 13 18.74 21.16 12.23
C LEU A 13 18.69 22.49 11.45
N ALA A 14 18.43 22.46 10.15
CA ALA A 14 18.28 23.65 9.34
C ALA A 14 17.03 24.46 9.71
N ALA A 15 15.90 23.80 10.02
CA ALA A 15 14.69 24.44 10.51
C ALA A 15 14.91 25.11 11.88
N ALA A 16 15.63 24.46 12.78
CA ALA A 16 15.98 25.02 14.09
C ALA A 16 16.90 26.25 14.00
N ALA A 17 17.82 26.27 13.02
CA ALA A 17 18.74 27.38 12.80
C ALA A 17 18.10 28.62 12.12
N ALA A 18 16.97 28.43 11.45
CA ALA A 18 16.23 29.50 10.74
C ALA A 18 15.18 30.23 11.61
N THR A 19 15.04 29.87 12.90
CA THR A 19 14.02 30.45 13.79
C THR A 19 14.39 31.85 14.24
N PRO A 20 13.42 32.80 14.26
CA PRO A 20 13.66 34.13 14.81
C PRO A 20 13.99 34.08 16.31
N ALA A 21 14.86 34.95 16.76
CA ALA A 21 15.47 35.00 18.11
C ALA A 21 14.50 35.12 19.31
N ARG A 22 13.19 35.03 19.11
CA ARG A 22 12.14 35.07 20.14
C ARG A 22 11.20 33.87 20.11
N ALA A 23 11.41 32.88 19.23
CA ALA A 23 10.56 31.71 19.20
C ALA A 23 11.03 30.68 20.22
N ASP A 24 10.11 30.17 21.02
CA ASP A 24 10.36 28.98 21.82
C ASP A 24 10.61 27.79 20.89
N VAL A 25 11.77 27.18 20.99
CA VAL A 25 12.15 26.01 20.20
C VAL A 25 12.07 24.77 21.06
N VAL A 26 11.31 23.79 20.63
CA VAL A 26 11.24 22.48 21.28
C VAL A 26 11.68 21.44 20.25
N ILE A 27 12.66 20.64 20.63
CA ILE A 27 13.15 19.54 19.80
C ILE A 27 12.97 18.20 20.53
N GLY A 28 12.87 17.13 19.78
CA GLY A 28 12.83 15.82 20.42
C GLY A 28 12.83 14.64 19.49
N PRO A 29 13.45 13.53 19.93
CA PRO A 29 13.34 12.26 19.24
C PRO A 29 11.92 11.72 19.30
N ARG A 30 11.56 10.97 18.27
CA ARG A 30 10.27 10.27 18.14
C ARG A 30 10.53 8.81 17.80
N VAL A 31 9.75 7.93 18.39
CA VAL A 31 9.68 6.52 18.05
C VAL A 31 8.22 6.18 17.86
N SER A 32 7.90 5.43 16.82
CA SER A 32 6.53 4.97 16.60
C SER A 32 6.53 3.54 16.11
N TYR A 33 5.39 2.89 16.30
CA TYR A 33 5.08 1.62 15.68
C TYR A 33 3.75 1.75 14.96
N TYR A 34 3.79 1.68 13.64
CA TYR A 34 2.62 1.78 12.78
C TYR A 34 2.25 0.46 12.16
N PHE A 35 0.96 0.26 11.95
CA PHE A 35 0.37 -0.79 11.14
C PHE A 35 -0.25 -0.16 9.90
N ASP A 36 -0.04 -0.77 8.76
CA ASP A 36 -0.57 -0.32 7.47
C ASP A 36 -1.16 -1.50 6.71
N ASN A 37 -2.35 -1.32 6.13
CA ASN A 37 -2.96 -2.27 5.20
C ASN A 37 -2.84 -1.79 3.74
N SER A 38 -1.77 -1.07 3.38
CA SER A 38 -1.62 -0.49 2.04
C SER A 38 -1.76 -1.55 0.93
N ASN A 39 -2.60 -1.23 -0.07
CA ASN A 39 -2.98 -2.14 -1.15
C ASN A 39 -1.97 -2.26 -2.31
N LEU A 40 -0.67 -1.93 -2.10
CA LEU A 40 0.38 -2.15 -3.12
C LEU A 40 0.37 -3.58 -3.68
N ARG A 41 -0.22 -4.49 -2.94
CA ARG A 41 -0.17 -5.92 -3.13
C ARG A 41 -1.22 -6.46 -4.09
N THR A 42 -2.35 -5.78 -4.23
CA THR A 42 -3.46 -6.22 -5.08
C THR A 42 -3.24 -5.84 -6.53
N THR A 43 -2.74 -4.65 -6.79
CA THR A 43 -2.63 -4.07 -8.13
C THR A 43 -1.75 -4.89 -9.09
N GLY A 44 -0.63 -5.42 -8.60
CA GLY A 44 0.26 -6.23 -9.44
C GLY A 44 -0.28 -7.63 -9.74
N ILE A 45 -1.17 -8.13 -8.88
CA ILE A 45 -1.80 -9.45 -9.07
C ILE A 45 -2.99 -9.32 -10.00
N ASP A 46 -3.78 -8.26 -9.85
CA ASP A 46 -4.90 -7.96 -10.74
C ASP A 46 -4.43 -7.74 -12.18
N ALA A 47 -3.34 -6.99 -12.39
CA ALA A 47 -2.72 -6.84 -13.71
C ALA A 47 -2.19 -8.16 -14.28
N GLY A 48 -1.62 -9.03 -13.45
CA GLY A 48 -1.16 -10.37 -13.84
C GLY A 48 -2.33 -11.32 -14.18
N LEU A 49 -3.48 -11.15 -13.53
CA LEU A 49 -4.70 -11.89 -13.81
C LEU A 49 -5.32 -11.42 -15.12
N GLU A 50 -5.35 -10.12 -15.39
CA GLU A 50 -5.87 -9.56 -16.64
C GLU A 50 -5.06 -10.01 -17.88
N GLU A 51 -3.73 -10.08 -17.81
CA GLU A 51 -2.90 -10.61 -18.89
C GLU A 51 -3.07 -12.13 -19.09
N GLY A 52 -3.32 -12.88 -18.01
CA GLY A 52 -3.60 -14.33 -18.07
C GLY A 52 -4.95 -14.69 -18.69
N ASP A 53 -5.83 -13.70 -18.85
CA ASP A 53 -7.19 -13.88 -19.34
C ASP A 53 -7.32 -13.92 -20.86
N ALA A 54 -6.29 -13.57 -21.61
CA ALA A 54 -6.33 -13.60 -23.06
C ALA A 54 -5.87 -14.96 -23.62
N LEU A 55 -6.60 -15.48 -24.62
CA LEU A 55 -6.09 -16.58 -25.43
C LEU A 55 -4.89 -16.11 -26.25
N ALA A 56 -3.84 -16.92 -26.32
CA ALA A 56 -2.73 -16.62 -27.22
C ALA A 56 -3.22 -16.50 -28.67
N PRO A 57 -2.72 -15.54 -29.49
CA PRO A 57 -3.14 -15.36 -30.86
C PRO A 57 -3.04 -16.65 -31.70
N ALA A 58 -2.05 -17.50 -31.41
CA ALA A 58 -1.91 -18.82 -32.06
C ALA A 58 -3.06 -19.76 -31.70
N ASP A 59 -3.58 -19.74 -30.48
CA ASP A 59 -4.69 -20.59 -30.06
C ASP A 59 -6.01 -20.11 -30.66
N ILE A 60 -6.22 -18.78 -30.73
CA ILE A 60 -7.37 -18.20 -31.45
C ILE A 60 -7.38 -18.69 -32.90
N ALA A 61 -6.24 -18.61 -33.60
CA ALA A 61 -6.14 -19.03 -34.99
C ALA A 61 -6.44 -20.54 -35.17
N VAL A 62 -5.95 -21.37 -34.25
CA VAL A 62 -6.18 -22.82 -34.27
C VAL A 62 -7.65 -23.14 -34.00
N LEU A 63 -8.26 -22.54 -32.99
CA LEU A 63 -9.67 -22.72 -32.64
C LEU A 63 -10.58 -22.28 -33.78
N ARG A 64 -10.32 -21.11 -34.39
CA ARG A 64 -11.04 -20.61 -35.55
C ARG A 64 -10.95 -21.59 -36.72
N THR A 65 -9.78 -22.14 -36.99
CA THR A 65 -9.57 -23.10 -38.07
C THR A 65 -10.29 -24.43 -37.82
N ALA A 66 -10.22 -24.94 -36.59
CA ALA A 66 -10.79 -26.24 -36.24
C ALA A 66 -12.32 -26.23 -36.13
N PHE A 67 -12.89 -25.15 -35.61
CA PHE A 67 -14.33 -25.06 -35.31
C PHE A 67 -15.11 -24.16 -36.28
N GLY A 68 -14.42 -23.38 -37.12
CA GLY A 68 -15.08 -22.49 -38.11
C GLY A 68 -15.81 -21.30 -37.48
N VAL A 69 -15.56 -21.01 -36.23
CA VAL A 69 -16.18 -19.91 -35.44
C VAL A 69 -15.11 -19.09 -34.73
N GLU A 70 -15.43 -17.84 -34.44
CA GLU A 70 -14.58 -16.98 -33.65
C GLU A 70 -14.69 -17.43 -32.18
N PRO A 71 -13.56 -17.71 -31.49
CA PRO A 71 -13.59 -18.04 -30.08
C PRO A 71 -13.81 -16.78 -29.24
N GLU A 72 -14.74 -16.85 -28.30
CA GLU A 72 -14.95 -15.81 -27.30
C GLU A 72 -14.54 -16.34 -25.90
N LEU A 73 -13.64 -15.65 -25.23
CA LEU A 73 -13.25 -15.96 -23.86
C LEU A 73 -13.82 -14.88 -22.93
N ALA A 74 -14.61 -15.31 -21.98
CA ALA A 74 -15.10 -14.45 -20.90
C ALA A 74 -14.54 -14.95 -19.58
N SER A 75 -14.03 -14.04 -18.77
CA SER A 75 -13.53 -14.32 -17.42
C SER A 75 -14.43 -13.66 -16.41
N ILE A 76 -14.76 -14.41 -15.36
CA ILE A 76 -15.43 -13.92 -14.18
C ILE A 76 -14.49 -14.24 -13.02
N GLY A 77 -13.78 -13.22 -12.53
CA GLY A 77 -12.90 -13.35 -11.38
C GLY A 77 -13.65 -13.04 -10.08
N GLU A 78 -13.63 -13.96 -9.13
CA GLU A 78 -13.88 -13.66 -7.74
C GLU A 78 -12.51 -13.71 -7.05
N SER A 79 -11.90 -12.56 -6.82
CA SER A 79 -10.77 -12.48 -5.90
C SER A 79 -11.31 -12.56 -4.49
N GLU A 80 -11.37 -13.75 -3.92
CA GLU A 80 -11.55 -13.87 -2.47
C GLU A 80 -10.30 -13.33 -1.82
N GLY A 81 -10.47 -12.12 -1.29
CA GLY A 81 -9.69 -11.45 -0.28
C GLY A 81 -8.20 -11.77 -0.20
N VAL A 82 -7.40 -10.83 -0.64
CA VAL A 82 -6.03 -10.70 -0.13
C VAL A 82 -6.13 -10.50 1.38
N LEU A 83 -5.94 -11.55 2.15
CA LEU A 83 -5.63 -11.43 3.56
C LEU A 83 -4.17 -10.94 3.67
N ALA A 84 -4.00 -9.65 3.37
CA ALA A 84 -2.76 -9.00 3.68
C ALA A 84 -2.73 -8.81 5.20
N ASP A 85 -1.89 -9.55 5.88
CA ASP A 85 -1.58 -9.22 7.26
C ASP A 85 -1.10 -7.77 7.31
N GLN A 86 -1.55 -7.03 8.32
CA GLN A 86 -1.10 -5.66 8.53
C GLN A 86 0.41 -5.68 8.72
N ILE A 87 1.12 -4.92 7.90
CA ILE A 87 2.58 -4.77 8.13
C ILE A 87 2.79 -3.79 9.27
N GLY A 88 3.56 -4.23 10.25
CA GLY A 88 4.03 -3.39 11.33
C GLY A 88 5.38 -2.76 11.01
N TYR A 89 5.50 -1.44 11.22
CA TYR A 89 6.77 -0.72 11.05
C TYR A 89 7.19 -0.06 12.35
N PRO A 90 8.35 -0.42 12.90
CA PRO A 90 9.05 0.45 13.81
C PRO A 90 9.61 1.65 13.04
N MET A 91 9.28 2.87 13.49
CA MET A 91 9.77 4.10 12.89
C MET A 91 10.52 4.93 13.95
N VAL A 92 11.58 5.57 13.52
CA VAL A 92 12.36 6.51 14.33
C VAL A 92 12.46 7.84 13.59
N GLY A 93 12.55 8.92 14.36
CA GLY A 93 12.66 10.24 13.76
C GLY A 93 12.82 11.34 14.78
N ALA A 94 12.51 12.55 14.35
CA ALA A 94 12.61 13.73 15.18
C ALA A 94 11.48 14.71 14.91
N MET A 95 11.23 15.56 15.88
CA MET A 95 10.28 16.66 15.81
C MET A 95 10.97 17.96 16.22
N VAL A 96 10.59 19.04 15.53
CA VAL A 96 10.90 20.41 15.93
C VAL A 96 9.60 21.19 16.02
N ASN A 97 9.38 21.82 17.16
CA ASN A 97 8.33 22.83 17.32
C ASN A 97 8.97 24.20 17.45
N PHE A 98 8.39 25.19 16.83
CA PHE A 98 8.80 26.58 16.95
C PHE A 98 7.59 27.50 16.87
N GLY A 99 7.69 28.67 17.46
CA GLY A 99 6.60 29.62 17.49
C GLY A 99 6.41 30.24 18.88
N ASP A 100 5.21 30.66 19.16
CA ASP A 100 4.83 31.25 20.44
C ASP A 100 3.64 30.49 21.07
N ASP A 101 3.07 31.03 22.14
CA ASP A 101 1.94 30.40 22.83
C ASP A 101 0.65 30.39 22.00
N ARG A 102 0.54 31.27 20.99
CA ARG A 102 -0.63 31.36 20.12
C ARG A 102 -0.49 30.57 18.84
N ASP A 103 0.64 30.75 18.16
CA ASP A 103 0.90 30.12 16.86
C ASP A 103 2.15 29.24 16.95
N ARG A 104 1.96 27.92 16.85
CA ARG A 104 3.02 26.92 16.93
C ARG A 104 3.11 26.12 15.63
N PHE A 105 4.31 25.99 15.14
CA PHE A 105 4.65 25.20 13.98
C PHE A 105 5.36 23.93 14.41
N THR A 106 4.98 22.80 13.85
CA THR A 106 5.60 21.50 14.11
C THR A 106 6.08 20.91 12.80
N LEU A 107 7.35 20.55 12.73
CA LEU A 107 7.90 19.71 11.66
C LEU A 107 8.27 18.36 12.28
N THR A 108 7.77 17.28 11.72
CA THR A 108 8.12 15.92 12.13
C THR A 108 8.63 15.16 10.92
N ALA A 109 9.71 14.41 11.06
CA ALA A 109 10.23 13.51 10.05
C ALA A 109 10.48 12.14 10.69
N MET A 110 9.91 11.10 10.12
CA MET A 110 9.98 9.72 10.60
C MET A 110 10.41 8.81 9.46
N TYR A 111 11.24 7.81 9.76
CA TYR A 111 11.62 6.76 8.84
C TYR A 111 11.55 5.40 9.54
N GLY A 112 11.10 4.38 8.83
CA GLY A 112 11.03 3.03 9.33
C GLY A 112 11.00 2.01 8.23
N SER A 113 11.20 0.76 8.61
CA SER A 113 11.08 -0.39 7.72
C SER A 113 10.36 -1.51 8.45
N GLY A 114 9.62 -2.30 7.70
CA GLY A 114 8.88 -3.46 8.21
C GLY A 114 8.92 -4.60 7.22
N GLU A 115 8.74 -5.80 7.76
CA GLU A 115 8.61 -7.04 7.01
C GLU A 115 7.31 -7.72 7.43
N GLY A 116 6.63 -8.35 6.49
CA GLY A 116 5.42 -9.10 6.77
C GLY A 116 5.17 -10.20 5.77
N ASP A 117 4.57 -11.28 6.24
CA ASP A 117 4.12 -12.37 5.38
C ASP A 117 2.83 -11.98 4.66
N VAL A 118 2.72 -12.39 3.41
CA VAL A 118 1.53 -12.16 2.57
C VAL A 118 1.07 -13.49 2.02
N ALA A 119 -0.20 -13.78 2.18
CA ALA A 119 -0.85 -14.89 1.50
C ALA A 119 -1.98 -14.32 0.63
N LEU A 120 -2.02 -14.77 -0.62
CA LEU A 120 -3.09 -14.46 -1.57
C LEU A 120 -3.69 -15.75 -2.06
N SER A 121 -5.03 -15.78 -2.12
CA SER A 121 -5.77 -16.82 -2.82
C SER A 121 -6.80 -16.15 -3.73
N ALA A 122 -6.84 -16.54 -4.98
CA ALA A 122 -7.82 -16.04 -5.95
C ALA A 122 -8.32 -17.19 -6.81
N ALA A 123 -9.58 -17.13 -7.21
CA ALA A 123 -10.19 -18.06 -8.15
C ALA A 123 -10.78 -17.28 -9.31
N VAL A 124 -10.46 -17.70 -10.54
CA VAL A 124 -11.02 -17.12 -11.78
C VAL A 124 -11.74 -18.21 -12.55
N SER A 125 -13.00 -18.00 -12.86
CA SER A 125 -13.76 -18.84 -13.77
C SER A 125 -13.67 -18.27 -15.19
N ARG A 126 -13.19 -19.06 -16.14
CA ARG A 126 -13.12 -18.69 -17.56
C ARG A 126 -14.09 -19.52 -18.36
N THR A 127 -14.82 -18.89 -19.27
CA THR A 127 -15.74 -19.55 -20.19
C THR A 127 -15.30 -19.30 -21.62
N LEU A 128 -14.87 -20.37 -22.30
CA LEU A 128 -14.60 -20.35 -23.73
C LEU A 128 -15.87 -20.72 -24.47
N THR A 129 -16.38 -19.83 -25.31
CA THR A 129 -17.54 -20.06 -26.20
C THR A 129 -17.08 -20.31 -27.62
N LEU A 130 -17.48 -21.43 -28.17
CA LEU A 130 -17.24 -21.83 -29.57
C LEU A 130 -18.59 -22.14 -30.24
N GLY A 131 -19.20 -21.18 -30.91
CA GLY A 131 -20.55 -21.27 -31.42
C GLY A 131 -21.57 -21.55 -30.31
N ASP A 132 -22.27 -22.67 -30.36
CA ASP A 132 -23.26 -23.06 -29.34
C ASP A 132 -22.64 -23.84 -28.15
N SER A 133 -21.34 -24.06 -28.14
CA SER A 133 -20.65 -24.85 -27.12
C SER A 133 -19.91 -23.94 -26.15
N GLN A 134 -20.05 -24.25 -24.87
CA GLN A 134 -19.34 -23.53 -23.78
C GLN A 134 -18.46 -24.50 -22.99
N PHE A 135 -17.22 -24.08 -22.71
CA PHE A 135 -16.25 -24.82 -21.92
C PHE A 135 -15.82 -23.94 -20.75
N VAL A 136 -16.08 -24.41 -19.55
CA VAL A 136 -15.77 -23.65 -18.32
C VAL A 136 -14.49 -24.20 -17.69
N ASP A 137 -13.59 -23.32 -17.38
CA ASP A 137 -12.32 -23.59 -16.70
C ASP A 137 -12.24 -22.83 -15.40
N LEU A 138 -11.65 -23.43 -14.38
CA LEU A 138 -11.37 -22.79 -13.10
C LEU A 138 -9.86 -22.68 -12.93
N LEU A 139 -9.37 -21.46 -12.71
CA LEU A 139 -8.01 -21.18 -12.32
C LEU A 139 -7.99 -20.81 -10.83
N ASN A 140 -7.20 -21.53 -10.06
CA ASN A 140 -6.92 -21.18 -8.67
C ASN A 140 -5.48 -20.68 -8.58
N PHE A 141 -5.32 -19.54 -7.95
CA PHE A 141 -4.04 -18.89 -7.70
C PHE A 141 -3.80 -18.88 -6.20
N ASP A 142 -2.70 -19.44 -5.76
CA ASP A 142 -2.23 -19.37 -4.39
C ASP A 142 -0.83 -18.75 -4.40
N ALA A 143 -0.65 -17.63 -3.72
CA ALA A 143 0.65 -17.00 -3.56
C ALA A 143 1.00 -16.88 -2.08
N LYS A 144 2.27 -17.13 -1.77
CA LYS A 144 2.87 -16.87 -0.46
C LYS A 144 4.14 -16.08 -0.66
N ALA A 145 4.26 -14.98 0.05
CA ALA A 145 5.37 -14.09 -0.15
C ALA A 145 5.74 -13.33 1.12
N VAL A 146 6.96 -12.82 1.11
CA VAL A 146 7.45 -11.86 2.10
C VAL A 146 7.46 -10.48 1.47
N SER A 147 6.87 -9.52 2.15
CA SER A 147 6.87 -8.12 1.78
C SER A 147 7.81 -7.34 2.68
N ASN A 148 8.77 -6.65 2.09
CA ASN A 148 9.61 -5.67 2.77
C ASN A 148 9.16 -4.28 2.37
N THR A 149 8.99 -3.40 3.35
CA THR A 149 8.51 -2.05 3.10
C THR A 149 9.34 -1.03 3.89
N ASP A 150 9.84 -0.03 3.19
CA ASP A 150 10.48 1.15 3.76
C ASP A 150 9.50 2.33 3.69
N ARG A 151 9.41 3.10 4.78
CA ARG A 151 8.49 4.23 4.88
C ARG A 151 9.20 5.49 5.37
N LEU A 152 8.98 6.58 4.65
CA LEU A 152 9.33 7.94 5.06
C LEU A 152 8.03 8.73 5.25
N ASP A 153 7.90 9.43 6.38
CA ASP A 153 6.76 10.29 6.70
C ASP A 153 7.28 11.65 7.15
N VAL A 154 6.91 12.71 6.45
CA VAL A 154 7.28 14.09 6.78
C VAL A 154 6.01 14.91 6.94
N GLU A 155 5.84 15.52 8.11
CA GLU A 155 4.66 16.29 8.45
C GLU A 155 5.03 17.70 8.86
N PHE A 156 4.31 18.68 8.33
CA PHE A 156 4.32 20.05 8.79
C PHE A 156 2.93 20.41 9.31
N THR A 157 2.82 20.92 10.53
CA THR A 157 1.54 21.30 11.15
C THR A 157 1.65 22.69 11.77
N LEU A 158 0.69 23.54 11.46
CA LEU A 158 0.42 24.81 12.16
C LEU A 158 -0.70 24.56 13.16
N GLN A 159 -0.46 24.93 14.39
CA GLN A 159 -1.44 24.95 15.48
C GLN A 159 -1.67 26.40 15.91
N ARG A 160 -2.94 26.84 15.83
CA ARG A 160 -3.33 28.17 16.29
C ARG A 160 -4.26 28.06 17.47
N ARG A 161 -3.78 28.48 18.65
CA ARG A 161 -4.52 28.43 19.89
C ARG A 161 -5.67 29.43 19.89
N GLN A 162 -6.88 28.98 20.21
CA GLN A 162 -8.08 29.79 20.31
C GLN A 162 -8.48 30.01 21.76
N SER A 163 -8.20 29.05 22.63
CA SER A 163 -8.43 29.10 24.08
C SER A 163 -7.41 28.20 24.79
N GLU A 164 -7.49 28.14 26.12
CA GLU A 164 -6.64 27.24 26.91
C GLU A 164 -6.85 25.76 26.58
N SER A 165 -8.06 25.38 26.20
CA SER A 165 -8.47 24.00 25.93
C SER A 165 -8.65 23.68 24.46
N PHE A 166 -8.43 24.63 23.52
CA PHE A 166 -8.76 24.41 22.11
C PHE A 166 -7.81 25.13 21.16
N ALA A 167 -7.39 24.45 20.09
CA ALA A 167 -6.66 25.06 18.99
C ALA A 167 -7.11 24.50 17.64
N LEU A 168 -6.97 25.33 16.59
CA LEU A 168 -7.15 24.94 15.20
C LEU A 168 -5.84 24.35 14.66
N LEU A 169 -5.96 23.39 13.76
CA LEU A 169 -4.86 22.71 13.09
C LEU A 169 -4.96 22.87 11.59
N ALA A 170 -3.84 23.14 10.93
CA ALA A 170 -3.68 23.03 9.49
C ALA A 170 -2.31 22.40 9.19
N GLY A 171 -2.20 21.60 8.15
CA GLY A 171 -0.91 20.95 7.88
C GLY A 171 -0.79 20.32 6.52
N LEU A 172 0.44 19.95 6.20
CA LEU A 172 0.82 19.20 5.03
C LEU A 172 1.54 17.93 5.47
N ARG A 173 1.38 16.87 4.70
CA ARG A 173 2.07 15.61 4.92
C ARG A 173 2.57 15.06 3.60
N TYR A 174 3.79 14.58 3.61
CA TYR A 174 4.38 13.78 2.55
C TYR A 174 4.70 12.41 3.09
N GLU A 175 4.28 11.38 2.39
CA GLU A 175 4.56 9.99 2.69
C GLU A 175 5.16 9.33 1.46
N ARG A 176 6.24 8.57 1.64
CA ARG A 176 6.84 7.71 0.62
C ARG A 176 6.93 6.30 1.17
N LEU A 177 6.39 5.37 0.41
CA LEU A 177 6.38 3.96 0.71
C LEU A 177 7.12 3.24 -0.42
N GLU A 178 8.24 2.60 -0.11
CA GLU A 178 8.95 1.70 -1.01
C GLU A 178 8.66 0.27 -0.58
N SER A 179 8.07 -0.52 -1.44
CA SER A 179 7.73 -1.91 -1.13
C SER A 179 8.33 -2.86 -2.13
N SER A 180 8.88 -3.95 -1.63
CA SER A 180 9.27 -5.10 -2.41
C SER A 180 8.57 -6.35 -1.90
N PHE A 181 8.12 -7.16 -2.81
CA PHE A 181 7.40 -8.39 -2.56
C PHE A 181 8.13 -9.52 -3.27
N THR A 182 8.40 -10.62 -2.58
CA THR A 182 9.05 -11.78 -3.18
C THR A 182 8.40 -13.05 -2.64
N GLY A 183 7.98 -13.94 -3.53
CA GLY A 183 7.28 -15.14 -3.11
C GLY A 183 7.08 -16.15 -4.22
N ASP A 184 6.32 -17.18 -3.90
CA ASP A 184 5.96 -18.27 -4.80
C ASP A 184 4.48 -18.15 -5.18
N LEU A 185 4.20 -18.24 -6.47
CA LEU A 185 2.86 -18.30 -7.05
C LEU A 185 2.61 -19.73 -7.53
N ARG A 186 1.53 -20.33 -7.04
CA ARG A 186 1.05 -21.62 -7.51
C ARG A 186 -0.25 -21.41 -8.29
N ILE A 187 -0.27 -21.87 -9.53
CA ILE A 187 -1.44 -21.80 -10.42
C ILE A 187 -1.93 -23.22 -10.65
N VAL A 188 -3.20 -23.48 -10.37
CA VAL A 188 -3.87 -24.74 -10.67
C VAL A 188 -5.01 -24.45 -11.61
N GLN A 189 -4.93 -25.00 -12.82
CA GLN A 189 -5.96 -24.82 -13.85
C GLN A 189 -6.73 -26.13 -14.05
N SER A 190 -8.04 -26.07 -14.25
CA SER A 190 -8.82 -27.22 -14.71
C SER A 190 -8.53 -27.55 -16.19
N ALA A 191 -8.95 -28.71 -16.66
CA ALA A 191 -8.49 -29.26 -17.93
C ALA A 191 -9.36 -28.94 -19.13
N ALA A 192 -10.49 -28.24 -18.98
CA ALA A 192 -11.49 -28.12 -20.05
C ALA A 192 -10.98 -27.30 -21.25
N ILE A 193 -10.58 -26.07 -21.05
CA ILE A 193 -10.08 -25.19 -22.12
C ILE A 193 -8.78 -25.72 -22.74
N PRO A 194 -7.73 -26.08 -21.96
CA PRO A 194 -6.52 -26.70 -22.50
C PRO A 194 -6.78 -27.95 -23.33
N THR A 195 -7.75 -28.78 -22.93
CA THR A 195 -8.12 -29.97 -23.69
C THR A 195 -8.70 -29.59 -25.08
N VAL A 196 -9.60 -28.63 -25.12
CA VAL A 196 -10.19 -28.14 -26.39
C VAL A 196 -9.11 -27.57 -27.28
N ILE A 197 -8.19 -26.77 -26.75
CA ILE A 197 -7.07 -26.21 -27.53
C ILE A 197 -6.17 -27.33 -28.08
N ALA A 198 -5.85 -28.33 -27.26
CA ALA A 198 -4.99 -29.46 -27.65
C ALA A 198 -5.66 -30.30 -28.79
N LEU A 199 -6.98 -30.54 -28.68
CA LEU A 199 -7.74 -31.20 -29.70
C LEU A 199 -7.77 -30.41 -31.03
N ALA A 200 -7.96 -29.09 -30.93
CA ALA A 200 -7.96 -28.20 -32.08
C ALA A 200 -6.58 -28.16 -32.77
N ARG A 201 -5.49 -28.13 -32.01
CA ARG A 201 -4.12 -28.19 -32.57
C ARG A 201 -3.84 -29.52 -33.27
N ALA A 202 -4.24 -30.65 -32.68
CA ALA A 202 -4.10 -31.96 -33.33
C ALA A 202 -4.91 -32.03 -34.64
N ALA A 203 -6.15 -31.56 -34.63
CA ALA A 203 -6.98 -31.51 -35.82
C ALA A 203 -6.38 -30.61 -36.94
N ALA A 204 -5.84 -29.45 -36.57
CA ALA A 204 -5.18 -28.56 -37.53
C ALA A 204 -3.89 -29.14 -38.12
N ALA A 205 -3.17 -29.95 -37.35
CA ALA A 205 -1.97 -30.65 -37.81
C ALA A 205 -2.26 -31.93 -38.58
N GLY A 206 -3.51 -32.41 -38.59
CA GLY A 206 -3.87 -33.72 -39.13
C GLY A 206 -3.42 -34.90 -38.30
N ASP A 207 -3.11 -34.64 -37.03
CA ASP A 207 -2.66 -35.65 -36.08
C ASP A 207 -3.86 -36.33 -35.38
N PRO A 208 -3.70 -37.56 -34.90
CA PRO A 208 -4.74 -38.20 -34.10
C PRO A 208 -4.96 -37.40 -32.79
N PRO A 209 -6.19 -37.41 -32.25
CA PRO A 209 -6.47 -36.78 -30.98
C PRO A 209 -5.48 -37.25 -29.90
N PRO A 210 -5.02 -36.35 -29.00
CA PRO A 210 -4.12 -36.74 -27.93
C PRO A 210 -4.75 -37.85 -27.07
N ALA A 211 -3.97 -38.89 -26.78
CA ALA A 211 -4.41 -40.11 -26.11
C ALA A 211 -4.75 -39.93 -24.62
N GLY A 212 -5.11 -38.73 -24.19
CA GLY A 212 -5.51 -38.40 -22.82
C GLY A 212 -5.77 -36.92 -22.65
N VAL A 213 -6.46 -36.57 -21.58
CA VAL A 213 -6.60 -35.18 -21.15
C VAL A 213 -5.21 -34.65 -20.80
N PRO A 214 -4.81 -33.47 -21.29
CA PRO A 214 -3.56 -32.88 -20.88
C PRO A 214 -3.45 -32.89 -19.35
N SER A 215 -2.39 -33.52 -18.85
CA SER A 215 -2.12 -33.49 -17.40
C SER A 215 -1.74 -32.08 -17.03
N ILE A 216 -2.62 -31.37 -16.37
CA ILE A 216 -2.34 -30.03 -15.88
C ILE A 216 -1.67 -30.22 -14.53
N LEU A 217 -0.35 -30.15 -14.55
CA LEU A 217 0.41 -30.05 -13.31
C LEU A 217 0.27 -28.63 -12.79
N PRO A 218 0.17 -28.47 -11.46
CA PRO A 218 0.26 -27.14 -10.88
C PRO A 218 1.55 -26.46 -11.34
N VAL A 219 1.42 -25.28 -11.89
CA VAL A 219 2.58 -24.45 -12.24
C VAL A 219 2.97 -23.67 -10.98
N THR A 220 4.23 -23.78 -10.60
CA THR A 220 4.80 -22.94 -9.52
C THR A 220 5.82 -22.02 -10.17
N ALA A 221 5.68 -20.73 -9.91
CA ALA A 221 6.60 -19.71 -10.37
C ALA A 221 7.00 -18.81 -9.20
N GLY A 222 8.21 -18.29 -9.22
CA GLY A 222 8.60 -17.22 -8.33
C GLY A 222 7.97 -15.91 -8.83
N VAL A 223 7.57 -15.05 -7.90
CA VAL A 223 7.08 -13.70 -8.19
C VAL A 223 7.89 -12.69 -7.41
N ARG A 224 8.33 -11.66 -8.08
CA ARG A 224 8.92 -10.47 -7.46
C ARG A 224 8.20 -9.23 -7.95
N GLN A 225 7.84 -8.37 -7.01
CA GLN A 225 7.22 -7.09 -7.29
C GLN A 225 7.94 -6.00 -6.53
N ASP A 226 8.26 -4.91 -7.20
CA ASP A 226 8.88 -3.73 -6.60
C ASP A 226 8.03 -2.50 -6.98
N GLY A 227 7.79 -1.60 -6.03
CA GLY A 227 7.03 -0.37 -6.27
C GLY A 227 7.35 0.72 -5.26
N THR A 228 7.14 1.97 -5.68
CA THR A 228 7.28 3.14 -4.82
C THR A 228 6.02 3.98 -4.94
N ILE A 229 5.37 4.24 -3.81
CA ILE A 229 4.19 5.12 -3.72
C ILE A 229 4.59 6.39 -2.98
N GLU A 230 4.23 7.52 -3.55
CA GLU A 230 4.32 8.83 -2.91
C GLU A 230 2.91 9.37 -2.66
N THR A 231 2.67 9.97 -1.50
CA THR A 231 1.37 10.56 -1.16
C THR A 231 1.58 11.96 -0.58
N PHE A 232 0.88 12.94 -1.13
CA PHE A 232 0.86 14.31 -0.67
C PHE A 232 -0.50 14.60 -0.05
N SER A 233 -0.55 15.13 1.18
CA SER A 233 -1.81 15.39 1.87
C SER A 233 -1.85 16.80 2.42
N ALA A 234 -3.02 17.45 2.28
CA ALA A 234 -3.39 18.66 3.00
C ALA A 234 -4.38 18.29 4.10
N ARG A 235 -4.20 18.86 5.30
CA ARG A 235 -4.98 18.50 6.49
C ARG A 235 -5.50 19.76 7.18
N GLY A 236 -6.71 19.66 7.75
CA GLY A 236 -7.30 20.73 8.54
C GLY A 236 -8.19 20.15 9.64
N GLY A 237 -8.21 20.81 10.80
CA GLY A 237 -9.00 20.32 11.91
C GLY A 237 -8.76 21.07 13.21
N ALA A 238 -8.89 20.36 14.32
CA ALA A 238 -8.77 20.94 15.65
C ALA A 238 -8.17 19.97 16.67
N THR A 239 -7.67 20.54 17.75
CA THR A 239 -7.24 19.79 18.93
C THR A 239 -7.92 20.35 20.18
N ALA A 240 -8.34 19.44 21.04
CA ALA A 240 -8.78 19.75 22.39
C ALA A 240 -7.73 19.32 23.41
N PHE A 241 -7.54 20.11 24.46
CA PHE A 241 -6.62 19.85 25.55
C PHE A 241 -7.39 19.77 26.87
N VAL A 242 -7.04 18.80 27.68
CA VAL A 242 -7.60 18.61 29.02
C VAL A 242 -6.45 18.46 30.01
N PRO A 243 -6.23 19.43 30.91
CA PRO A 243 -5.26 19.28 32.01
C PRO A 243 -5.63 18.09 32.90
N VAL A 244 -4.64 17.27 33.22
CA VAL A 244 -4.78 16.08 34.10
C VAL A 244 -3.82 16.27 35.27
N GLY A 245 -4.30 16.94 36.33
CA GLY A 245 -3.44 17.37 37.40
C GLY A 245 -2.44 18.46 36.94
N ASP A 246 -1.33 18.57 37.71
CA ASP A 246 -0.33 19.64 37.50
C ASP A 246 0.79 19.22 36.52
N SER A 247 0.89 17.94 36.17
CA SER A 247 2.02 17.39 35.42
C SER A 247 1.66 16.69 34.11
N ALA A 248 0.39 16.69 33.71
CA ALA A 248 -0.02 16.06 32.47
C ALA A 248 -1.11 16.85 31.75
N VAL A 249 -1.11 16.74 30.41
CA VAL A 249 -2.15 17.28 29.54
C VAL A 249 -2.57 16.16 28.59
N ALA A 250 -3.83 15.75 28.66
CA ALA A 250 -4.42 14.88 27.66
C ALA A 250 -4.86 15.72 26.46
N PHE A 251 -4.80 15.15 25.27
CA PHE A 251 -5.25 15.83 24.04
C PHE A 251 -5.95 14.87 23.10
N PHE A 252 -6.86 15.45 22.33
CA PHE A 252 -7.54 14.79 21.22
C PHE A 252 -7.41 15.66 19.98
N ASN A 253 -6.87 15.10 18.89
CA ASN A 253 -6.80 15.77 17.59
C ASN A 253 -7.77 15.08 16.64
N GLY A 254 -8.58 15.90 15.95
CA GLY A 254 -9.41 15.47 14.85
C GLY A 254 -9.14 16.34 13.64
N MET A 255 -8.67 15.74 12.55
CA MET A 255 -8.43 16.42 11.28
C MET A 255 -9.12 15.67 10.16
N LEU A 256 -9.46 16.39 9.11
CA LEU A 256 -9.80 15.85 7.81
C LEU A 256 -8.60 16.04 6.89
N GLN A 257 -8.31 15.08 6.06
CA GLN A 257 -7.25 15.17 5.08
C GLN A 257 -7.77 14.90 3.67
N ALA A 258 -7.22 15.63 2.70
CA ALA A 258 -7.31 15.35 1.28
C ALA A 258 -5.92 14.96 0.81
N SER A 259 -5.82 13.83 0.13
CA SER A 259 -4.55 13.26 -0.30
C SER A 259 -4.54 13.02 -1.79
N TYR A 260 -3.41 13.28 -2.41
CA TYR A 260 -3.13 12.98 -3.80
C TYR A 260 -1.94 12.03 -3.88
N ARG A 261 -2.13 10.93 -4.57
CA ARG A 261 -1.13 9.96 -4.95
C ARG A 261 -0.91 10.09 -6.45
N PRO A 262 0.28 10.52 -6.92
CA PRO A 262 0.60 10.52 -8.35
C PRO A 262 0.57 9.12 -8.94
N ASP A 263 0.55 9.04 -10.27
CA ASP A 263 0.78 7.78 -10.97
C ASP A 263 2.09 7.14 -10.50
N TYR A 264 2.08 5.84 -10.34
CA TYR A 264 3.27 5.10 -9.94
C TYR A 264 3.43 3.82 -10.76
N ASP A 265 4.67 3.41 -10.97
CA ASP A 265 4.99 2.21 -11.71
C ASP A 265 5.18 1.04 -10.72
N VAL A 266 4.53 -0.08 -11.02
CA VAL A 266 4.72 -1.36 -10.35
C VAL A 266 5.41 -2.30 -11.32
N VAL A 267 6.54 -2.85 -10.91
CA VAL A 267 7.30 -3.80 -11.73
C VAL A 267 7.12 -5.18 -11.16
N THR A 268 6.41 -6.03 -11.91
CA THR A 268 6.21 -7.44 -11.58
C THR A 268 7.11 -8.30 -12.46
N GLN A 269 7.83 -9.24 -11.86
CA GLN A 269 8.66 -10.22 -12.54
C GLN A 269 8.22 -11.61 -12.14
N VAL A 270 7.95 -12.45 -13.13
CA VAL A 270 7.67 -13.87 -12.94
C VAL A 270 8.95 -14.65 -13.22
N ILE A 271 9.32 -15.52 -12.30
CA ILE A 271 10.52 -16.35 -12.39
C ILE A 271 10.04 -17.78 -12.62
N ASP A 272 10.37 -18.35 -13.76
CA ASP A 272 10.04 -19.74 -14.05
C ASP A 272 10.84 -20.71 -13.15
N PRO A 273 10.43 -21.99 -13.06
CA PRO A 273 11.16 -22.98 -12.24
C PRO A 273 12.62 -23.23 -12.67
N ALA A 274 13.01 -22.81 -13.88
CA ALA A 274 14.38 -22.89 -14.37
C ALA A 274 15.23 -21.67 -13.97
N GLY A 275 14.62 -20.68 -13.27
CA GLY A 275 15.28 -19.45 -12.83
C GLY A 275 15.45 -18.41 -13.96
N VAL A 276 14.81 -18.63 -15.09
CA VAL A 276 14.78 -17.67 -16.20
C VAL A 276 13.66 -16.66 -15.93
N PHE A 277 13.98 -15.39 -15.92
CA PHE A 277 12.98 -14.34 -15.86
C PHE A 277 12.18 -14.35 -17.17
N SER A 278 10.95 -14.87 -17.12
CA SER A 278 9.99 -14.64 -18.17
C SER A 278 9.22 -13.38 -17.82
N ASP A 279 9.17 -12.46 -18.69
CA ASP A 279 8.38 -11.23 -18.69
C ASP A 279 8.47 -10.32 -17.48
N ARG A 280 8.87 -9.11 -17.75
CA ARG A 280 8.78 -7.97 -16.86
C ARG A 280 7.54 -7.18 -17.23
N VAL A 281 6.49 -7.33 -16.46
CA VAL A 281 5.29 -6.53 -16.60
C VAL A 281 5.48 -5.26 -15.79
N ALA A 282 5.43 -4.12 -16.42
CA ALA A 282 5.34 -2.83 -15.75
C ALA A 282 3.89 -2.35 -15.91
N SER A 283 3.13 -2.40 -14.84
CA SER A 283 1.82 -1.74 -14.77
C SER A 283 2.00 -0.34 -14.22
N ARG A 284 1.24 0.59 -14.77
CA ARG A 284 1.17 1.96 -14.27
C ARG A 284 -0.19 2.16 -13.65
N ASP A 285 -0.19 2.43 -12.35
CA ASP A 285 -1.39 2.81 -11.64
C ASP A 285 -1.68 4.29 -11.84
N GLU A 286 -2.92 4.62 -12.13
CA GLU A 286 -3.35 6.01 -12.30
C GLU A 286 -3.35 6.74 -10.97
N GLY A 287 -3.12 8.05 -11.03
CA GLY A 287 -3.12 8.91 -9.85
C GLY A 287 -4.47 8.90 -9.15
N GLU A 288 -4.44 8.83 -7.83
CA GLU A 288 -5.61 8.70 -6.98
C GLU A 288 -5.77 9.91 -6.07
N LEU A 289 -7.01 10.40 -5.99
CA LEU A 289 -7.44 11.33 -4.95
C LEU A 289 -8.16 10.55 -3.86
N SER A 290 -7.76 10.75 -2.60
CA SER A 290 -8.41 10.16 -1.45
C SER A 290 -8.73 11.20 -0.39
N PHE A 291 -9.72 10.90 0.44
CA PHE A 291 -10.16 11.74 1.53
C PHE A 291 -10.42 10.90 2.79
N GLY A 292 -10.18 11.46 3.97
CA GLY A 292 -10.51 10.73 5.18
C GLY A 292 -10.11 11.44 6.48
N PRO A 293 -10.53 10.86 7.62
CA PRO A 293 -10.17 11.37 8.93
C PRO A 293 -8.74 10.96 9.32
N ASP A 294 -8.08 11.88 10.03
CA ASP A 294 -6.82 11.70 10.73
C ASP A 294 -7.06 12.05 12.20
N VAL A 295 -7.17 11.04 13.03
CA VAL A 295 -7.51 11.22 14.44
C VAL A 295 -6.38 10.75 15.34
N SER A 296 -6.15 11.46 16.43
CA SER A 296 -5.22 10.98 17.44
C SER A 296 -5.64 11.38 18.85
N VAL A 297 -5.34 10.51 19.79
CA VAL A 297 -5.52 10.73 21.23
C VAL A 297 -4.20 10.48 21.94
N GLY A 298 -3.90 11.27 22.95
CA GLY A 298 -2.65 11.10 23.67
C GLY A 298 -2.57 11.92 24.94
N ALA A 299 -1.40 11.84 25.55
CA ALA A 299 -1.06 12.64 26.73
C ALA A 299 0.39 13.10 26.64
N GLN A 300 0.61 14.30 27.17
CA GLN A 300 1.94 14.86 27.40
C GLN A 300 2.17 14.92 28.90
N PHE A 301 3.25 14.32 29.35
CA PHE A 301 3.69 14.31 30.74
C PHE A 301 4.85 15.29 30.93
N ILE A 302 4.67 16.29 31.76
CA ILE A 302 5.69 17.31 32.07
C ILE A 302 6.64 16.72 33.13
N LEU A 303 7.83 16.35 32.71
CA LEU A 303 8.84 15.75 33.61
C LEU A 303 9.68 16.81 34.31
N SER A 304 9.89 17.96 33.68
CA SER A 304 10.53 19.14 34.24
C SER A 304 10.12 20.39 33.48
N GLN A 305 10.64 21.56 33.85
CA GLN A 305 10.35 22.82 33.12
C GLN A 305 10.72 22.78 31.65
N ASN A 306 11.72 21.98 31.29
CA ASN A 306 12.23 21.89 29.91
C ASN A 306 12.05 20.52 29.25
N LEU A 307 11.49 19.55 29.98
CA LEU A 307 11.39 18.17 29.45
C LEU A 307 9.97 17.64 29.58
N ALA A 308 9.44 17.10 28.49
CA ALA A 308 8.16 16.44 28.49
C ALA A 308 8.24 15.11 27.70
N LEU A 309 7.39 14.15 28.09
CA LEU A 309 7.18 12.87 27.42
C LEU A 309 5.81 12.90 26.74
N ASP A 310 5.76 12.60 25.46
CA ASP A 310 4.54 12.53 24.67
C ASP A 310 4.20 11.07 24.36
N LEU A 311 2.99 10.64 24.64
CA LEU A 311 2.43 9.37 24.22
C LEU A 311 1.18 9.64 23.38
N ARG A 312 1.08 9.03 22.19
CA ARG A 312 -0.03 9.25 21.26
C ARG A 312 -0.38 7.97 20.53
N TYR A 313 -1.68 7.69 20.40
CA TYR A 313 -2.21 6.78 19.40
C TYR A 313 -2.83 7.59 18.27
N ARG A 314 -2.58 7.19 17.02
CA ARG A 314 -3.08 7.85 15.81
C ARG A 314 -3.67 6.82 14.87
N ALA A 315 -4.76 7.19 14.19
CA ALA A 315 -5.36 6.45 13.10
C ALA A 315 -5.67 7.40 11.95
N VAL A 316 -5.29 7.01 10.76
CA VAL A 316 -5.51 7.73 9.51
C VAL A 316 -6.23 6.80 8.54
N LEU A 317 -7.34 7.26 7.99
CA LEU A 317 -8.10 6.53 6.99
C LEU A 317 -8.03 7.29 5.66
N PHE A 318 -7.96 6.54 4.56
CA PHE A 318 -7.95 7.08 3.20
C PHE A 318 -9.06 6.38 2.42
N PHE A 319 -10.08 7.12 2.04
CA PHE A 319 -11.14 6.65 1.16
C PHE A 319 -10.88 7.17 -0.26
N PRO A 320 -10.63 6.30 -1.25
CA PRO A 320 -10.45 6.74 -2.62
C PRO A 320 -11.73 7.42 -3.14
N LEU A 321 -11.56 8.51 -3.88
CA LEU A 321 -12.65 9.28 -4.48
C LEU A 321 -12.94 8.89 -5.92
N SER A 322 -12.02 8.18 -6.57
CA SER A 322 -12.15 7.72 -7.95
C SER A 322 -11.74 6.24 -8.04
N GLY A 323 -12.47 5.45 -8.79
CA GLY A 323 -12.13 4.05 -9.07
C GLY A 323 -12.47 3.04 -7.97
N ALA A 324 -12.95 3.46 -6.81
CA ALA A 324 -13.31 2.54 -5.73
C ALA A 324 -14.72 2.02 -5.92
N GLU A 325 -14.86 0.72 -6.02
CA GLU A 325 -16.18 0.05 -6.08
C GLU A 325 -16.80 -0.13 -4.68
N SER A 326 -15.99 -0.01 -3.61
CA SER A 326 -16.47 -0.24 -2.24
C SER A 326 -15.61 0.43 -1.16
N PHE A 327 -16.19 0.55 0.06
CA PHE A 327 -15.44 0.95 1.28
C PHE A 327 -14.37 -0.06 1.71
N SER A 328 -14.33 -1.26 1.12
CA SER A 328 -13.29 -2.26 1.36
C SER A 328 -11.91 -1.82 0.89
N ASP A 329 -11.85 -0.83 -0.03
CA ASP A 329 -10.60 -0.31 -0.59
C ASP A 329 -9.97 0.79 0.29
N ALA A 330 -10.58 1.06 1.45
CA ALA A 330 -10.05 2.04 2.39
C ALA A 330 -8.69 1.61 2.93
N ARG A 331 -7.70 2.48 2.75
CA ARG A 331 -6.39 2.32 3.39
C ARG A 331 -6.45 2.82 4.83
N VAL A 332 -5.99 1.99 5.76
CA VAL A 332 -5.93 2.31 7.19
C VAL A 332 -4.48 2.28 7.64
N ASN A 333 -4.06 3.36 8.26
CA ASN A 333 -2.76 3.48 8.90
C ASN A 333 -2.95 3.88 10.36
N HIS A 334 -2.51 3.06 11.29
CA HIS A 334 -2.66 3.36 12.70
C HIS A 334 -1.45 2.91 13.53
N GLY A 335 -1.23 3.56 14.67
CA GLY A 335 -0.10 3.19 15.50
C GLY A 335 0.08 4.04 16.73
N VAL A 336 1.09 3.66 17.50
CA VAL A 336 1.50 4.33 18.74
C VAL A 336 2.75 5.14 18.47
N ASN A 337 2.79 6.36 19.00
CA ASN A 337 3.94 7.26 18.96
C ASN A 337 4.37 7.60 20.38
N LEU A 338 5.66 7.52 20.61
CA LEU A 338 6.32 7.96 21.82
C LEU A 338 7.35 9.02 21.47
N GLY A 339 7.39 10.11 22.22
CA GLY A 339 8.34 11.18 21.98
C GLY A 339 8.84 11.83 23.24
N LEU A 340 10.06 12.29 23.19
CA LEU A 340 10.62 13.16 24.21
C LEU A 340 10.71 14.57 23.62
N SER A 341 10.37 15.59 24.41
CA SER A 341 10.36 16.99 23.97
C SER A 341 11.23 17.81 24.92
N LEU A 342 12.28 18.45 24.39
CA LEU A 342 13.20 19.31 25.12
C LEU A 342 13.02 20.76 24.64
N ARG A 343 12.67 21.65 25.56
CA ARG A 343 12.59 23.11 25.33
C ARG A 343 13.99 23.72 25.50
N LEU A 344 14.42 24.48 24.48
CA LEU A 344 15.72 25.16 24.42
C LEU A 344 15.63 26.60 24.94
#